data_5f4367bc02d5515cacfe6e5cfadf2f22
#
_entry.id   5f4367bc02d5515cacfe6e5cfadf2f22
#
_cell.length_a   1.000
_cell.length_b   1.000
_cell.length_c   1.000
_cell.angle_alpha   90.00
_cell.angle_beta   90.00
_cell.angle_gamma   90.00
#
_symmetry.space_group_name_H-M   'P 1'
#
loop_
_entity.id
_entity.type
_entity.pdbx_description
1 polymer ?
#
loop_
_entity_poly.entity_id
_entity_poly.type
_entity_poly.pdbx_seq_one_letter_code
_entity_poly.pdbx_strand_id
1 'polypeptide(L)'
;YSSTGNTLFEAMKKNTGYRGILAPRSLRVRYMEEDIPCSLVPIASTGKMFNIDTPTIDAVIHLGSQMNNTDYWSNGRTMENLDIAGMSVRDLRLLAIGEPSK
;
A
#
# COMPACT_ATOMS: atom_id res chain seq x y z
N TYR A 1 -0.96 17.62 13.94
CA TYR A 1 0.48 17.82 14.15
C TYR A 1 0.96 19.08 13.46
N SER A 2 1.99 19.70 14.04
CA SER A 2 2.65 20.86 13.42
C SER A 2 3.56 20.37 12.30
N SER A 3 3.21 20.68 11.07
CA SER A 3 4.04 20.35 9.92
C SER A 3 4.39 21.62 9.17
N THR A 4 5.65 22.05 9.25
CA THR A 4 6.17 23.25 8.59
C THR A 4 7.45 22.93 7.85
N GLY A 5 7.68 23.62 6.76
CA GLY A 5 8.89 23.45 5.97
C GLY A 5 8.62 23.68 4.49
N ASN A 6 9.68 23.89 3.73
CA ASN A 6 9.60 24.14 2.29
C ASN A 6 9.60 22.86 1.45
N THR A 7 9.96 21.72 2.07
CA THR A 7 9.98 20.42 1.41
C THR A 7 9.28 19.40 2.29
N LEU A 8 8.87 18.28 1.68
CA LEU A 8 8.28 17.17 2.43
C LEU A 8 9.23 16.65 3.52
N PHE A 9 10.52 16.56 3.21
CA PHE A 9 11.54 16.13 4.16
C PHE A 9 11.58 17.05 5.39
N GLU A 10 11.63 18.38 5.17
CA GLU A 10 11.64 19.35 6.25
C GLU A 10 10.36 19.30 7.09
N ALA A 11 9.20 19.19 6.44
CA ALA A 11 7.93 19.09 7.12
C ALA A 11 7.86 17.86 8.02
N MET A 12 8.35 16.73 7.57
CA MET A 12 8.39 15.51 8.35
C MET A 12 9.39 15.60 9.51
N LYS A 13 10.56 16.21 9.29
CA LYS A 13 11.57 16.39 10.34
C LYS A 13 11.08 17.31 11.45
N LYS A 14 10.33 18.36 11.10
CA LYS A 14 9.81 19.34 12.05
C LYS A 14 8.51 18.94 12.71
N ASN A 15 7.86 17.90 12.22
CA ASN A 15 6.57 17.45 12.76
C ASN A 15 6.77 16.83 14.14
N THR A 16 6.18 17.45 15.16
CA THR A 16 6.30 16.98 16.55
C THR A 16 5.68 15.62 16.80
N GLY A 17 4.73 15.20 15.94
CA GLY A 17 4.11 13.89 16.00
C GLY A 17 5.08 12.74 15.77
N TYR A 18 6.21 13.00 15.08
CA TYR A 18 7.24 12.00 14.84
C TYR A 18 8.37 12.00 15.88
N ARG A 19 8.29 12.87 16.87
CA ARG A 19 9.32 12.94 17.91
C ARG A 19 9.34 11.64 18.72
N GLY A 20 10.52 11.05 18.86
CA GLY A 20 10.69 9.80 19.60
C GLY A 20 10.44 8.54 18.80
N ILE A 21 10.00 8.65 17.55
CA ILE A 21 9.85 7.50 16.67
C ILE A 21 11.21 7.11 16.11
N LEU A 22 11.62 5.89 16.36
CA LEU A 22 12.89 5.34 15.89
C LEU A 22 12.67 4.34 14.78
N ALA A 23 13.72 4.12 13.96
CA ALA A 23 13.70 3.10 12.94
C ALA A 23 13.55 1.71 13.58
N PRO A 24 12.82 0.77 12.94
CA PRO A 24 12.71 -0.58 13.46
C PRO A 24 14.04 -1.32 13.36
N ARG A 25 14.25 -2.28 14.28
CA ARG A 25 15.47 -3.08 14.33
C ARG A 25 15.49 -4.24 13.34
N SER A 26 14.32 -4.60 12.81
CA SER A 26 14.15 -5.73 11.90
C SER A 26 13.28 -5.34 10.73
N LEU A 27 13.49 -5.97 9.57
CA LEU A 27 12.64 -5.82 8.40
C LEU A 27 11.32 -6.58 8.55
N ARG A 28 11.26 -7.56 9.45
CA ARG A 28 10.01 -8.28 9.75
C ARG A 28 9.27 -7.59 10.87
N VAL A 29 8.80 -6.39 10.59
CA VAL A 29 7.99 -5.62 11.51
C VAL A 29 6.66 -5.32 10.86
N ARG A 30 5.73 -4.83 11.66
CA ARG A 30 4.38 -4.47 11.23
C ARG A 30 4.37 -3.59 9.98
N TYR A 31 5.31 -2.66 9.84
CA TYR A 31 5.38 -1.79 8.67
C TYR A 31 5.53 -2.58 7.37
N MET A 32 6.38 -3.62 7.37
CA MET A 32 6.59 -4.44 6.19
C MET A 32 5.48 -5.47 6.02
N GLU A 33 5.07 -6.15 7.09
CA GLU A 33 4.13 -7.25 7.03
C GLU A 33 2.68 -6.82 6.87
N GLU A 34 2.34 -5.58 7.22
CA GLU A 34 1.01 -5.02 6.99
C GLU A 34 0.98 -4.12 5.75
N ASP A 35 1.90 -3.18 5.63
CA ASP A 35 1.84 -2.16 4.59
C ASP A 35 2.05 -2.74 3.20
N ILE A 36 2.94 -3.72 3.03
CA ILE A 36 3.15 -4.32 1.72
C ILE A 36 1.95 -5.16 1.29
N PRO A 37 1.53 -6.21 2.04
CA PRO A 37 0.44 -7.06 1.59
C PRO A 37 -0.94 -6.39 1.65
N CYS A 38 -1.14 -5.44 2.56
CA CYS A 38 -2.46 -4.86 2.81
C CYS A 38 -2.65 -3.47 2.20
N SER A 39 -1.60 -2.81 1.74
CA SER A 39 -1.68 -1.48 1.13
C SER A 39 -1.06 -1.44 -0.26
N LEU A 40 0.23 -1.75 -0.38
CA LEU A 40 0.92 -1.65 -1.68
C LEU A 40 0.42 -2.69 -2.67
N VAL A 41 0.20 -3.93 -2.24
CA VAL A 41 -0.31 -4.99 -3.11
C VAL A 41 -1.71 -4.65 -3.64
N PRO A 42 -2.69 -4.22 -2.82
CA PRO A 42 -3.99 -3.79 -3.35
C PRO A 42 -3.88 -2.66 -4.37
N ILE A 43 -3.05 -1.66 -4.11
CA ILE A 43 -2.87 -0.53 -5.02
C ILE A 43 -2.31 -1.02 -6.37
N ALA A 44 -1.23 -1.79 -6.35
CA ALA A 44 -0.62 -2.32 -7.56
C ALA A 44 -1.55 -3.28 -8.30
N SER A 45 -2.27 -4.11 -7.58
CA SER A 45 -3.25 -5.05 -8.15
C SER A 45 -4.39 -4.31 -8.85
N THR A 46 -4.88 -3.24 -8.25
CA THR A 46 -5.90 -2.37 -8.86
C THR A 46 -5.35 -1.73 -10.14
N GLY A 47 -4.10 -1.25 -10.10
CA GLY A 47 -3.44 -0.69 -11.27
C GLY A 47 -3.39 -1.71 -12.42
N LYS A 48 -2.98 -2.93 -12.14
CA LYS A 48 -2.93 -3.99 -13.17
C LYS A 48 -4.31 -4.28 -13.76
N MET A 49 -5.35 -4.26 -12.95
CA MET A 49 -6.72 -4.50 -13.39
C MET A 49 -7.20 -3.44 -14.39
N PHE A 50 -6.72 -2.20 -14.25
CA PHE A 50 -7.08 -1.08 -15.14
C PHE A 50 -5.97 -0.67 -16.10
N ASN A 51 -4.95 -1.52 -16.29
CA ASN A 51 -3.81 -1.27 -17.19
C ASN A 51 -3.02 0.00 -16.82
N ILE A 52 -2.89 0.27 -15.53
CA ILE A 52 -2.08 1.35 -15.01
C ILE A 52 -0.80 0.75 -14.42
N ASP A 53 0.36 1.20 -14.92
CA ASP A 53 1.64 0.70 -14.43
C ASP A 53 2.01 1.34 -13.10
N THR A 54 2.51 0.54 -12.18
CA THR A 54 3.01 0.99 -10.88
C THR A 54 4.41 0.43 -10.64
N PRO A 55 5.40 0.82 -11.47
CA PRO A 55 6.72 0.17 -11.44
C PRO A 55 7.47 0.36 -10.12
N THR A 56 7.36 1.50 -9.49
CA THR A 56 8.04 1.75 -8.21
C THR A 56 7.39 0.95 -7.08
N ILE A 57 6.06 0.92 -7.03
CA ILE A 57 5.32 0.12 -6.04
C ILE A 57 5.64 -1.36 -6.23
N ASP A 58 5.62 -1.84 -7.48
CA ASP A 58 5.97 -3.23 -7.81
C ASP A 58 7.39 -3.57 -7.35
N ALA A 59 8.34 -2.66 -7.53
CA ALA A 59 9.73 -2.85 -7.10
C ALA A 59 9.83 -2.96 -5.58
N VAL A 60 9.09 -2.14 -4.84
CA VAL A 60 9.08 -2.20 -3.36
C VAL A 60 8.47 -3.52 -2.89
N ILE A 61 7.38 -3.97 -3.50
CA ILE A 61 6.77 -5.25 -3.16
C ILE A 61 7.75 -6.40 -3.43
N HIS A 62 8.42 -6.37 -4.57
CA HIS A 62 9.40 -7.40 -4.93
C HIS A 62 10.58 -7.42 -3.96
N LEU A 63 11.14 -6.25 -3.67
CA LEU A 63 12.25 -6.12 -2.73
C LEU A 63 11.87 -6.61 -1.33
N GLY A 64 10.72 -6.18 -0.82
CA GLY A 64 10.21 -6.61 0.48
C GLY A 64 9.97 -8.12 0.53
N SER A 65 9.45 -8.70 -0.55
CA SER A 65 9.22 -10.13 -0.66
C SER A 65 10.54 -10.91 -0.58
N GLN A 66 11.57 -10.42 -1.26
CA GLN A 66 12.89 -11.05 -1.24
C GLN A 66 13.55 -10.94 0.15
N MET A 67 13.51 -9.76 0.74
CA MET A 67 14.16 -9.50 2.03
C MET A 67 13.52 -10.29 3.18
N ASN A 68 12.22 -10.52 3.13
CA ASN A 68 11.49 -11.25 4.17
C ASN A 68 11.18 -12.71 3.78
N ASN A 69 11.67 -13.16 2.65
CA ASN A 69 11.44 -14.52 2.13
C ASN A 69 9.95 -14.88 2.16
N THR A 70 9.12 -13.97 1.69
CA THR A 70 7.65 -14.11 1.68
C THR A 70 7.15 -13.63 0.33
N ASP A 71 6.21 -14.34 -0.27
CA ASP A 71 5.58 -13.90 -1.52
C ASP A 71 4.36 -13.02 -1.20
N TYR A 72 4.59 -11.72 -1.13
CA TYR A 72 3.52 -10.78 -0.82
C TYR A 72 2.48 -10.66 -1.93
N TRP A 73 2.83 -10.97 -3.19
CA TRP A 73 1.86 -11.01 -4.27
C TRP A 73 0.80 -12.09 -4.07
N SER A 74 1.24 -13.28 -3.61
CA SER A 74 0.33 -14.39 -3.36
C SER A 74 -0.47 -14.22 -2.07
N ASN A 75 0.18 -13.68 -1.03
CA ASN A 75 -0.41 -13.56 0.30
C ASN A 75 -1.12 -12.23 0.53
N GLY A 76 -0.89 -11.24 -0.34
CA GLY A 76 -1.44 -9.90 -0.17
C GLY A 76 -2.89 -9.79 -0.60
N ARG A 77 -3.46 -8.63 -0.38
CA ARG A 77 -4.86 -8.32 -0.73
C ARG A 77 -4.96 -7.87 -2.19
N THR A 78 -4.76 -8.80 -3.10
CA THR A 78 -4.97 -8.56 -4.53
C THR A 78 -6.47 -8.43 -4.82
N MET A 79 -6.80 -7.91 -6.01
CA MET A 79 -8.19 -7.83 -6.42
C MET A 79 -8.86 -9.21 -6.46
N GLU A 80 -8.10 -10.24 -6.86
CA GLU A 80 -8.56 -11.63 -6.87
C GLU A 80 -8.82 -12.13 -5.44
N ASN A 81 -7.91 -11.87 -4.51
CA ASN A 81 -8.05 -12.31 -3.11
C ASN A 81 -9.17 -11.57 -2.37
N LEU A 82 -9.48 -10.34 -2.80
CA LEU A 82 -10.60 -9.57 -2.28
C LEU A 82 -11.91 -9.88 -3.01
N ASP A 83 -11.86 -10.72 -4.01
CA ASP A 83 -13.02 -11.15 -4.80
C ASP A 83 -13.70 -10.01 -5.57
N ILE A 84 -12.92 -9.05 -6.02
CA ILE A 84 -13.40 -7.89 -6.78
C ILE A 84 -12.72 -7.73 -8.13
N ALA A 85 -11.96 -8.75 -8.56
CA ALA A 85 -11.31 -8.74 -9.86
C ALA A 85 -12.37 -8.66 -10.99
N GLY A 86 -12.06 -7.88 -12.00
CA GLY A 86 -12.96 -7.71 -13.14
C GLY A 86 -14.06 -6.67 -12.97
N MET A 87 -14.18 -6.06 -11.79
CA MET A 87 -15.13 -4.97 -11.57
C MET A 87 -14.71 -3.70 -12.32
N SER A 88 -15.68 -2.97 -12.83
CA SER A 88 -15.44 -1.65 -13.41
C SER A 88 -15.16 -0.62 -12.32
N VAL A 89 -14.64 0.55 -12.73
CA VAL A 89 -14.42 1.66 -11.78
C VAL A 89 -15.74 2.03 -11.10
N ARG A 90 -16.84 2.05 -11.85
CA ARG A 90 -18.17 2.35 -11.31
C ARG A 90 -18.57 1.35 -10.24
N ASP A 91 -18.39 0.05 -10.51
CA ASP A 91 -18.78 -1.01 -9.58
C ASP A 91 -17.96 -0.94 -8.29
N LEU A 92 -16.64 -0.71 -8.39
CA LEU A 92 -15.79 -0.54 -7.22
C LEU A 92 -16.20 0.67 -6.40
N ARG A 93 -16.54 1.77 -7.06
CA ARG A 93 -16.99 2.98 -6.38
C ARG A 93 -18.29 2.73 -5.61
N LEU A 94 -19.26 2.07 -6.23
CA LEU A 94 -20.53 1.73 -5.60
C LEU A 94 -20.31 0.80 -4.40
N LEU A 95 -19.45 -0.19 -4.55
CA LEU A 95 -19.10 -1.09 -3.45
C LEU A 95 -18.48 -0.33 -2.29
N ALA A 96 -17.55 0.59 -2.58
CA ALA A 96 -16.84 1.36 -1.56
C ALA A 96 -17.78 2.26 -0.75
N ILE A 97 -18.83 2.81 -1.35
CA ILE A 97 -19.81 3.65 -0.65
C ILE A 97 -20.98 2.85 -0.08
N GLY A 98 -20.98 1.53 -0.26
CA GLY A 98 -21.99 0.64 0.31
C GLY A 98 -23.30 0.55 -0.48
N GLU A 99 -23.33 1.03 -1.72
CA GLU A 99 -24.52 0.92 -2.58
C GLU A 99 -24.44 -0.35 -3.44
N PRO A 100 -25.58 -1.01 -3.70
CA PRO A 100 -25.55 -2.20 -4.55
C PRO A 100 -25.20 -1.86 -5.99
N SER A 101 -24.37 -2.69 -6.60
CA SER A 101 -24.06 -2.65 -8.02
C SER A 101 -25.27 -3.16 -8.82
N LYS A 102 -25.57 -2.47 -9.91
CA LYS A 102 -26.66 -2.87 -10.81
C LYS A 102 -26.11 -3.35 -12.14
#